data_c46acfe831952e17c83324b984b5ed21
#
_entry.id   c46acfe831952e17c83324b984b5ed21
#
_cell.length_a   1.000
_cell.length_b   1.000
_cell.length_c   1.000
_cell.angle_alpha   90.00
_cell.angle_beta   90.00
_cell.angle_gamma   90.00
#
_symmetry.space_group_name_H-M   'P 1'
#
loop_
_entity.id
_entity.type
_entity.pdbx_description
1 polymer ?
#
loop_
_entity_poly.entity_id
_entity_poly.type
_entity_poly.pdbx_seq_one_letter_code
_entity_poly.pdbx_strand_id
1 'polypeptide(L)'
;MALKQIARDHNLPTPELFLDPGYQLSNHFSLSTSQVTTNIVDSFICYGAVVPDGYGCSYNVRSDYILFCISSFTSCPTTNSRDFAESLTDTLFEIRDLCTLVKREQQTVALRRLSYAAKMAAQQSMCLSSKESQEQNNKDTNQ
;
A
#
# COMPACT_ATOMS: atom_id res chain seq x y z
N MET A 1 9.90 -5.49 30.28
CA MET A 1 10.53 -6.72 30.81
C MET A 1 11.37 -6.44 32.05
N ALA A 2 12.25 -5.44 32.07
CA ALA A 2 13.14 -5.14 33.21
C ALA A 2 12.40 -4.94 34.56
N LEU A 3 11.29 -4.17 34.58
CA LEU A 3 10.53 -3.93 35.81
C LEU A 3 9.95 -5.20 36.43
N LYS A 4 9.50 -6.18 35.65
CA LYS A 4 9.04 -7.49 36.16
C LYS A 4 10.20 -8.27 36.78
N GLN A 5 11.38 -8.20 36.19
CA GLN A 5 12.56 -8.84 36.69
C GLN A 5 13.01 -8.20 38.02
N ILE A 6 13.10 -6.88 38.07
CA ILE A 6 13.44 -6.15 39.30
C ILE A 6 12.46 -6.49 40.46
N ALA A 7 11.15 -6.48 40.14
CA ALA A 7 10.16 -6.86 41.16
C ALA A 7 10.39 -8.29 41.71
N ARG A 8 10.71 -9.23 40.83
CA ARG A 8 11.05 -10.62 41.26
C ARG A 8 12.32 -10.69 42.09
N ASP A 9 13.39 -10.02 41.64
CA ASP A 9 14.70 -10.04 42.30
C ASP A 9 14.65 -9.44 43.71
N HIS A 10 13.74 -8.48 43.92
CA HIS A 10 13.53 -7.81 45.20
C HIS A 10 12.32 -8.33 45.98
N ASN A 11 11.70 -9.46 45.58
CA ASN A 11 10.48 -10.00 46.16
C ASN A 11 9.34 -8.98 46.33
N LEU A 12 9.23 -8.05 45.39
CA LEU A 12 8.16 -7.04 45.32
C LEU A 12 6.95 -7.61 44.56
N PRO A 13 5.73 -7.13 44.86
CA PRO A 13 4.56 -7.50 44.05
C PRO A 13 4.73 -7.06 42.61
N THR A 14 4.15 -7.84 41.70
CA THR A 14 4.12 -7.45 40.27
C THR A 14 3.38 -6.12 40.11
N PRO A 15 3.96 -5.11 39.45
CA PRO A 15 3.28 -3.83 39.23
C PRO A 15 1.93 -4.00 38.52
N GLU A 16 0.92 -3.24 38.95
CA GLU A 16 -0.49 -3.36 38.51
C GLU A 16 -0.64 -3.27 36.99
N LEU A 17 0.16 -2.43 36.33
CA LEU A 17 0.18 -2.34 34.89
C LEU A 17 0.29 -3.69 34.18
N PHE A 18 1.09 -4.60 34.71
CA PHE A 18 1.31 -5.93 34.12
C PHE A 18 0.19 -6.93 34.42
N LEU A 19 -0.70 -6.57 35.33
CA LEU A 19 -1.88 -7.38 35.69
C LEU A 19 -3.12 -6.90 34.94
N ASP A 20 -3.06 -5.70 34.33
CA ASP A 20 -4.16 -5.12 33.58
C ASP A 20 -4.52 -5.97 32.35
N PRO A 21 -5.79 -6.35 32.16
CA PRO A 21 -6.23 -7.13 31.01
C PRO A 21 -5.95 -6.46 29.67
N GLY A 22 -6.07 -5.11 29.58
CA GLY A 22 -5.77 -4.35 28.38
C GLY A 22 -4.28 -4.44 28.01
N TYR A 23 -3.39 -4.40 29.03
CA TYR A 23 -1.97 -4.62 28.80
C TYR A 23 -1.67 -6.03 28.30
N GLN A 24 -2.34 -7.05 28.85
CA GLN A 24 -2.16 -8.43 28.37
C GLN A 24 -2.64 -8.59 26.94
N LEU A 25 -3.82 -8.03 26.61
CA LEU A 25 -4.37 -8.06 25.27
C LEU A 25 -3.49 -7.31 24.28
N SER A 26 -2.94 -6.16 24.65
CA SER A 26 -2.04 -5.36 23.78
C SER A 26 -0.72 -6.05 23.45
N ASN A 27 -0.33 -7.05 24.24
CA ASN A 27 0.87 -7.87 23.98
C ASN A 27 0.56 -9.20 23.27
N HIS A 28 -0.69 -9.48 22.97
CA HIS A 28 -1.10 -10.66 22.23
C HIS A 28 -1.11 -10.37 20.71
N PHE A 29 0.04 -10.53 20.07
CA PHE A 29 0.21 -10.27 18.64
C PHE A 29 -0.30 -11.45 17.80
N SER A 30 -1.60 -11.47 17.51
CA SER A 30 -2.21 -12.49 16.63
C SER A 30 -1.62 -12.45 15.22
N LEU A 31 -1.15 -11.29 14.77
CA LEU A 31 -0.39 -11.13 13.53
C LEU A 31 0.85 -10.28 13.80
N SER A 32 2.02 -10.87 13.57
CA SER A 32 3.30 -10.17 13.61
C SER A 32 3.85 -10.04 12.20
N THR A 33 3.98 -8.81 11.69
CA THR A 33 4.51 -8.53 10.36
C THR A 33 5.72 -7.61 10.45
N SER A 34 6.74 -7.87 9.63
CA SER A 34 7.88 -6.98 9.49
C SER A 34 8.58 -7.18 8.15
N GLN A 35 9.09 -6.08 7.58
CA GLN A 35 10.06 -6.16 6.52
C GLN A 35 11.43 -6.47 7.11
N VAL A 36 12.07 -7.50 6.58
CA VAL A 36 13.44 -7.85 6.94
C VAL A 36 14.32 -7.56 5.73
N THR A 37 14.93 -6.39 5.71
CA THR A 37 15.85 -6.00 4.64
C THR A 37 17.19 -6.72 4.82
N THR A 38 17.65 -7.36 3.74
CA THR A 38 19.01 -7.90 3.67
C THR A 38 19.71 -7.27 2.48
N ASN A 39 20.98 -6.93 2.63
CA ASN A 39 21.82 -6.43 1.55
C ASN A 39 22.39 -7.56 0.68
N ILE A 40 22.14 -8.80 1.05
CA ILE A 40 22.59 -10.00 0.34
C ILE A 40 21.46 -10.39 -0.63
N VAL A 41 21.76 -10.41 -1.91
CA VAL A 41 20.80 -10.54 -3.02
C VAL A 41 19.94 -11.81 -2.91
N ASP A 42 20.48 -12.91 -2.40
CA ASP A 42 19.81 -14.22 -2.38
C ASP A 42 19.44 -14.69 -0.97
N SER A 43 19.51 -13.82 0.04
CA SER A 43 19.13 -14.18 1.39
C SER A 43 17.71 -13.69 1.74
N PHE A 44 17.02 -14.53 2.47
CA PHE A 44 15.66 -14.29 2.95
C PHE A 44 15.54 -14.70 4.42
N ILE A 45 15.08 -13.78 5.25
CA ILE A 45 14.95 -14.04 6.67
C ILE A 45 13.46 -14.17 7.02
N CYS A 46 13.12 -15.28 7.66
CA CYS A 46 11.80 -15.57 8.21
C CYS A 46 11.84 -15.56 9.73
N TYR A 47 10.68 -15.34 10.35
CA TYR A 47 10.49 -15.55 11.79
C TYR A 47 9.15 -16.24 12.05
N GLY A 48 9.03 -16.86 13.23
CA GLY A 48 7.83 -17.56 13.66
C GLY A 48 6.73 -16.65 14.19
N ALA A 49 5.55 -17.23 14.40
CA ALA A 49 4.47 -16.57 15.11
C ALA A 49 4.90 -16.27 16.57
N VAL A 50 4.47 -15.12 17.10
CA VAL A 50 4.84 -14.65 18.44
C VAL A 50 4.00 -15.31 19.53
N VAL A 51 2.76 -15.67 19.19
CA VAL A 51 1.81 -16.35 20.09
C VAL A 51 1.33 -17.66 19.45
N PRO A 52 0.92 -18.66 20.26
CA PRO A 52 0.55 -19.97 19.73
C PRO A 52 -0.60 -19.97 18.73
N ASP A 53 -1.54 -19.05 18.89
CA ASP A 53 -2.75 -18.86 18.06
C ASP A 53 -2.62 -17.73 17.03
N GLY A 54 -1.39 -17.35 16.72
CA GLY A 54 -1.08 -16.25 15.80
C GLY A 54 -0.31 -16.67 14.56
N TYR A 55 -0.02 -15.66 13.73
CA TYR A 55 0.80 -15.78 12.54
C TYR A 55 2.04 -14.90 12.61
N GLY A 56 3.14 -15.39 12.06
CA GLY A 56 4.29 -14.59 11.68
C GLY A 56 4.30 -14.40 10.17
N CYS A 57 4.46 -13.17 9.71
CA CYS A 57 4.51 -12.85 8.29
C CYS A 57 5.65 -11.88 8.02
N SER A 58 6.83 -12.39 7.68
CA SER A 58 7.93 -11.55 7.19
C SER A 58 7.79 -11.31 5.70
N TYR A 59 8.22 -10.12 5.22
CA TYR A 59 8.16 -9.81 3.82
C TYR A 59 9.40 -9.06 3.34
N ASN A 60 9.73 -9.24 2.06
CA ASN A 60 10.80 -8.53 1.37
C ASN A 60 10.30 -8.01 0.04
N VAL A 61 10.37 -6.69 -0.13
CA VAL A 61 10.02 -6.03 -1.38
C VAL A 61 11.25 -6.00 -2.27
N ARG A 62 11.14 -6.53 -3.49
CA ARG A 62 12.12 -6.47 -4.56
C ARG A 62 11.58 -5.56 -5.69
N SER A 63 12.38 -5.37 -6.74
CA SER A 63 12.01 -4.50 -7.86
C SER A 63 10.78 -4.99 -8.62
N ASP A 64 10.57 -6.28 -8.72
CA ASP A 64 9.61 -6.95 -9.59
C ASP A 64 8.69 -7.96 -8.88
N TYR A 65 8.98 -8.29 -7.62
CA TYR A 65 8.17 -9.18 -6.79
C TYR A 65 8.25 -8.84 -5.31
N ILE A 66 7.32 -9.39 -4.53
CA ILE A 66 7.37 -9.36 -3.07
C ILE A 66 7.44 -10.80 -2.58
N LEU A 67 8.41 -11.07 -1.72
CA LEU A 67 8.57 -12.37 -1.08
C LEU A 67 7.93 -12.33 0.30
N PHE A 68 7.06 -13.30 0.59
CA PHE A 68 6.44 -13.47 1.90
C PHE A 68 6.86 -14.80 2.51
N CYS A 69 7.09 -14.81 3.83
CA CYS A 69 7.21 -16.02 4.60
C CYS A 69 6.15 -16.01 5.72
N ILE A 70 5.25 -16.94 5.65
CA ILE A 70 4.13 -17.06 6.58
C ILE A 70 4.35 -18.30 7.45
N SER A 71 4.22 -18.10 8.75
CA SER A 71 4.38 -19.15 9.77
C SER A 71 3.21 -19.18 10.73
N SER A 72 2.85 -20.36 11.17
CA SER A 72 1.90 -20.63 12.27
C SER A 72 2.33 -21.88 13.02
N PHE A 73 1.83 -22.07 14.23
CA PHE A 73 2.08 -23.28 14.99
C PHE A 73 1.16 -24.41 14.52
N THR A 74 1.71 -25.58 14.22
CA THR A 74 0.95 -26.77 13.83
C THR A 74 0.07 -27.33 14.96
N SER A 75 0.37 -26.96 16.19
CA SER A 75 -0.41 -27.34 17.38
C SER A 75 -1.71 -26.51 17.53
N CYS A 76 -1.85 -25.40 16.80
CA CYS A 76 -3.04 -24.57 16.86
C CYS A 76 -4.03 -24.97 15.75
N PRO A 77 -5.23 -25.43 16.08
CA PRO A 77 -6.20 -25.88 15.08
C PRO A 77 -6.89 -24.74 14.33
N THR A 78 -6.78 -23.50 14.83
CA THR A 78 -7.44 -22.32 14.26
C THR A 78 -6.54 -21.51 13.32
N THR A 79 -5.25 -21.88 13.21
CA THR A 79 -4.30 -21.19 12.33
C THR A 79 -3.74 -22.16 11.28
N ASN A 80 -3.69 -21.68 10.02
CA ASN A 80 -3.14 -22.43 8.89
C ASN A 80 -2.34 -21.47 8.00
N SER A 81 -1.04 -21.65 7.95
CA SER A 81 -0.15 -20.77 7.18
C SER A 81 -0.38 -20.87 5.66
N ARG A 82 -0.86 -22.00 5.16
CA ARG A 82 -1.19 -22.18 3.74
C ARG A 82 -2.42 -21.36 3.36
N ASP A 83 -3.52 -21.51 4.12
CA ASP A 83 -4.77 -20.79 3.85
C ASP A 83 -4.55 -19.27 3.93
N PHE A 84 -3.71 -18.83 4.88
CA PHE A 84 -3.31 -17.43 4.98
C PHE A 84 -2.52 -16.98 3.73
N ALA A 85 -1.60 -17.80 3.24
CA ALA A 85 -0.80 -17.48 2.06
C ALA A 85 -1.66 -17.37 0.80
N GLU A 86 -2.60 -18.29 0.62
CA GLU A 86 -3.56 -18.27 -0.49
C GLU A 86 -4.42 -16.99 -0.44
N SER A 87 -5.03 -16.71 0.69
CA SER A 87 -5.86 -15.53 0.91
C SER A 87 -5.09 -14.21 0.68
N LEU A 88 -3.83 -14.15 1.14
CA LEU A 88 -2.97 -12.99 0.90
C LEU A 88 -2.65 -12.82 -0.58
N THR A 89 -2.38 -13.91 -1.28
CA THR A 89 -2.07 -13.91 -2.72
C THR A 89 -3.26 -13.41 -3.52
N ASP A 90 -4.46 -13.92 -3.27
CA ASP A 90 -5.68 -13.52 -3.94
C ASP A 90 -5.98 -12.02 -3.71
N THR A 91 -5.88 -11.57 -2.47
CA THR A 91 -6.09 -10.17 -2.11
C THR A 91 -5.09 -9.23 -2.81
N LEU A 92 -3.82 -9.62 -2.91
CA LEU A 92 -2.81 -8.82 -3.61
C LEU A 92 -3.09 -8.72 -5.11
N PHE A 93 -3.59 -9.78 -5.73
CA PHE A 93 -4.02 -9.73 -7.13
C PHE A 93 -5.25 -8.84 -7.32
N GLU A 94 -6.24 -8.89 -6.44
CA GLU A 94 -7.39 -7.99 -6.47
C GLU A 94 -6.97 -6.51 -6.35
N ILE A 95 -6.07 -6.21 -5.41
CA ILE A 95 -5.52 -4.84 -5.24
C ILE A 95 -4.79 -4.39 -6.51
N ARG A 96 -3.98 -5.26 -7.13
CA ARG A 96 -3.29 -4.96 -8.39
C ARG A 96 -4.28 -4.61 -9.50
N ASP A 97 -5.35 -5.39 -9.62
CA ASP A 97 -6.37 -5.20 -10.65
C ASP A 97 -7.15 -3.91 -10.43
N LEU A 98 -7.52 -3.58 -9.18
CA LEU A 98 -8.11 -2.29 -8.81
C LEU A 98 -7.19 -1.11 -9.17
N CYS A 99 -5.91 -1.20 -8.81
CA CYS A 99 -4.93 -0.16 -9.14
C CYS A 99 -4.77 0.02 -10.66
N THR A 100 -4.86 -1.05 -11.42
CA THR A 100 -4.78 -1.01 -12.88
C THR A 100 -6.00 -0.34 -13.51
N LEU A 101 -7.20 -0.63 -13.00
CA LEU A 101 -8.45 0.02 -13.43
C LEU A 101 -8.42 1.52 -13.15
N VAL A 102 -8.04 1.93 -11.95
CA VAL A 102 -7.93 3.35 -11.57
C VAL A 102 -6.94 4.09 -12.48
N LYS A 103 -5.78 3.50 -12.77
CA LYS A 103 -4.81 4.11 -13.70
C LYS A 103 -5.39 4.28 -15.10
N ARG A 104 -6.11 3.30 -15.63
CA ARG A 104 -6.77 3.38 -16.96
C ARG A 104 -7.83 4.48 -17.00
N GLU A 105 -8.64 4.61 -15.95
CA GLU A 105 -9.63 5.69 -15.86
C GLU A 105 -8.98 7.07 -15.82
N GLN A 106 -7.93 7.24 -15.00
CA GLN A 106 -7.18 8.49 -14.91
C GLN A 106 -6.55 8.88 -16.26
N GLN A 107 -5.97 7.92 -16.98
CA GLN A 107 -5.42 8.14 -18.32
C GLN A 107 -6.51 8.55 -19.32
N THR A 108 -7.67 7.91 -19.29
CA THR A 108 -8.80 8.23 -20.15
C THR A 108 -9.31 9.65 -19.90
N VAL A 109 -9.45 10.05 -18.64
CA VAL A 109 -9.85 11.41 -18.27
C VAL A 109 -8.81 12.45 -18.72
N ALA A 110 -7.53 12.17 -18.55
CA ALA A 110 -6.45 13.05 -18.98
C ALA A 110 -6.46 13.24 -20.52
N LEU A 111 -6.61 12.17 -21.30
CA LEU A 111 -6.73 12.23 -22.75
C LEU A 111 -7.95 13.02 -23.21
N ARG A 112 -9.10 12.87 -22.57
CA ARG A 112 -10.31 13.65 -22.86
C ARG A 112 -10.08 15.14 -22.60
N ARG A 113 -9.43 15.50 -21.50
CA ARG A 113 -9.09 16.91 -21.19
C ARG A 113 -8.16 17.51 -22.22
N LEU A 114 -7.12 16.78 -22.65
CA LEU A 114 -6.19 17.22 -23.67
C LEU A 114 -6.89 17.41 -25.03
N SER A 115 -7.75 16.48 -25.43
CA SER A 115 -8.51 16.59 -26.68
C SER A 115 -9.47 17.79 -26.68
N TYR A 116 -10.11 18.07 -25.57
CA TYR A 116 -10.97 19.23 -25.40
C TYR A 116 -10.18 20.54 -25.48
N ALA A 117 -9.04 20.63 -24.79
CA ALA A 117 -8.16 21.79 -24.83
C ALA A 117 -7.64 22.07 -26.28
N ALA A 118 -7.26 21.03 -27.00
CA ALA A 118 -6.83 21.13 -28.39
C ALA A 118 -7.96 21.66 -29.33
N LYS A 119 -9.20 21.19 -29.14
CA LYS A 119 -10.36 21.68 -29.89
C LYS A 119 -10.63 23.17 -29.61
N MET A 120 -10.55 23.58 -28.33
CA MET A 120 -10.76 24.99 -27.97
C MET A 120 -9.67 25.89 -28.55
N ALA A 121 -8.41 25.45 -28.51
CA ALA A 121 -7.31 26.21 -29.14
C ALA A 121 -7.47 26.35 -30.64
N ALA A 122 -7.89 25.31 -31.36
CA ALA A 122 -8.18 25.35 -32.78
C ALA A 122 -9.32 26.31 -33.11
N GLN A 123 -10.40 26.32 -32.33
CA GLN A 123 -11.50 27.27 -32.50
C GLN A 123 -11.07 28.72 -32.29
N GLN A 124 -10.22 28.98 -31.28
CA GLN A 124 -9.68 30.32 -31.06
C GLN A 124 -8.80 30.81 -32.21
N SER A 125 -7.94 29.96 -32.76
CA SER A 125 -7.10 30.31 -33.90
C SER A 125 -7.92 30.62 -35.17
N MET A 126 -8.99 29.85 -35.42
CA MET A 126 -9.90 30.13 -36.54
C MET A 126 -10.67 31.45 -36.36
N CYS A 127 -11.07 31.79 -35.14
CA CYS A 127 -11.76 33.04 -34.83
C CYS A 127 -10.83 34.25 -34.99
N LEU A 128 -9.55 34.13 -34.66
CA LEU A 128 -8.55 35.19 -34.85
C LEU A 128 -8.25 35.41 -36.34
N SER A 129 -8.03 34.36 -37.11
CA SER A 129 -7.78 34.48 -38.57
C SER A 129 -8.96 35.07 -39.33
N SER A 130 -10.21 34.79 -38.91
CA SER A 130 -11.39 35.40 -39.55
C SER A 130 -11.53 36.90 -39.22
N LYS A 131 -11.11 37.36 -38.04
CA LYS A 131 -11.10 38.79 -37.70
C LYS A 131 -10.02 39.56 -38.46
N GLU A 132 -8.81 39.01 -38.59
CA GLU A 132 -7.74 39.60 -39.38
C GLU A 132 -8.13 39.75 -40.87
N SER A 133 -8.81 38.77 -41.44
CA SER A 133 -9.31 38.82 -42.79
C SER A 133 -10.41 39.90 -43.00
N GLN A 134 -11.25 40.15 -42.01
CA GLN A 134 -12.27 41.21 -42.06
C GLN A 134 -11.67 42.61 -41.89
N GLU A 135 -10.66 42.78 -41.06
CA GLU A 135 -9.95 44.06 -40.91
C GLU A 135 -9.16 44.42 -42.15
N GLN A 136 -8.57 43.44 -42.86
CA GLN A 136 -7.88 43.65 -44.12
C GLN A 136 -8.84 44.13 -45.23
N ASN A 137 -10.00 43.47 -45.41
CA ASN A 137 -11.03 43.84 -46.38
C ASN A 137 -11.62 45.25 -46.15
N ASN A 138 -11.78 45.66 -44.87
CA ASN A 138 -12.27 47.00 -44.54
C ASN A 138 -11.25 48.12 -44.85
N LYS A 139 -9.96 47.82 -44.84
CA LYS A 139 -8.91 48.76 -45.18
C LYS A 139 -8.83 48.99 -46.73
N ASP A 140 -9.04 47.93 -47.53
CA ASP A 140 -8.97 47.97 -48.96
C ASP A 140 -10.22 48.61 -49.57
N THR A 141 -11.34 48.71 -48.86
CA THR A 141 -12.58 49.34 -49.33
C THR A 141 -12.65 50.87 -49.09
N ASN A 142 -11.73 51.41 -48.27
CA ASN A 142 -11.67 52.83 -47.90
C ASN A 142 -10.51 53.58 -48.58
N GLN A 143 -9.93 53.09 -49.67
CA GLN A 143 -9.05 53.75 -50.58
C GLN A 143 -9.76 53.95 -51.96
#